data_5508c319db02894164d064ffd4a02e89
#
_entry.id   5508c319db02894164d064ffd4a02e89
#
_cell.length_a   1.000
_cell.length_b   1.000
_cell.length_c   1.000
_cell.angle_alpha   90.00
_cell.angle_beta   90.00
_cell.angle_gamma   90.00
#
_symmetry.space_group_name_H-M   'P 1'
#
loop_
_entity.id
_entity.type
_entity.pdbx_description
1 polymer ?
#
loop_
_entity_poly.entity_id
_entity_poly.type
_entity_poly.pdbx_seq_one_letter_code
_entity_poly.pdbx_strand_id
1 'polypeptide(L)'
;MKAWVLFLLLLLAPSGALAQTQGLFDGASGPLPDIGWAGFRDTHFILDSLGALLLAIGLGAVIGYHPTTPRTVDKLHEADMPKVFIMYAFIGAVIGVTVREFGMVIGVVVFGIGGLIRFRTDTDSPRDTGRLIVVTLAGLIAGLGLPHFAVITTAVAFILILAFDSTPVCRVKIEQLPLDRIHESADAYRAVLLGQGCRILTEHKIAPKGRVEFVFRMPRRVARAGLHAALCETALETRGEIDWEVE
;
A
#
# COMPACT_ATOMS: atom_id res chain seq x y z
N MET A 1 16.71 22.72 8.34
CA MET A 1 15.99 23.65 7.43
C MET A 1 14.52 23.31 7.16
N LYS A 2 14.04 22.06 7.31
CA LYS A 2 12.66 21.66 6.98
C LYS A 2 11.59 21.93 8.08
N ALA A 3 11.98 21.93 9.34
CA ALA A 3 11.04 22.16 10.45
C ALA A 3 10.58 23.62 10.56
N TRP A 4 11.37 24.58 10.18
CA TRP A 4 11.04 26.02 10.23
C TRP A 4 10.03 26.44 9.14
N VAL A 5 10.03 25.74 7.99
CA VAL A 5 9.07 26.02 6.91
C VAL A 5 7.67 25.54 7.30
N LEU A 6 7.57 24.42 8.01
CA LEU A 6 6.30 23.93 8.56
C LEU A 6 5.74 24.82 9.65
N PHE A 7 6.61 25.38 10.50
CA PHE A 7 6.21 26.34 11.54
C PHE A 7 5.76 27.67 10.95
N LEU A 8 6.39 28.13 9.87
CA LEU A 8 6.01 29.35 9.14
C LEU A 8 4.67 29.19 8.40
N LEU A 9 4.40 28.01 7.84
CA LEU A 9 3.13 27.66 7.20
C LEU A 9 1.97 27.59 8.21
N LEU A 10 2.25 27.15 9.43
CA LEU A 10 1.25 27.13 10.53
C LEU A 10 0.92 28.54 11.03
N LEU A 11 1.89 29.46 11.01
CA LEU A 11 1.72 30.85 11.42
C LEU A 11 0.99 31.72 10.36
N LEU A 12 0.99 31.27 9.09
CA LEU A 12 0.29 31.90 7.97
C LEU A 12 -1.12 31.36 7.75
N ALA A 13 -1.58 30.40 8.58
CA ALA A 13 -2.96 29.94 8.55
C ALA A 13 -3.87 31.14 8.90
N PRO A 14 -4.77 31.55 7.99
CA PRO A 14 -5.63 32.69 8.25
C PRO A 14 -6.48 32.40 9.49
N SER A 15 -6.56 33.39 10.36
CA SER A 15 -7.35 33.33 11.63
C SER A 15 -8.83 32.96 11.43
N GLY A 16 -9.32 32.93 10.19
CA GLY A 16 -10.63 32.41 9.80
C GLY A 16 -10.81 30.90 9.94
N ALA A 17 -9.72 30.12 10.06
CA ALA A 17 -9.81 28.66 10.21
C ALA A 17 -10.40 28.26 11.59
N LEU A 18 -10.21 29.08 12.62
CA LEU A 18 -10.75 28.82 13.96
C LEU A 18 -12.25 29.15 14.06
N ALA A 19 -12.77 30.08 13.25
CA ALA A 19 -14.19 30.41 13.20
C ALA A 19 -15.02 29.33 12.47
N GLN A 20 -14.41 28.58 11.55
CA GLN A 20 -15.08 27.47 10.88
C GLN A 20 -15.20 26.22 11.73
N THR A 21 -14.34 26.04 12.75
CA THR A 21 -14.44 24.89 13.66
C THR A 21 -15.63 24.96 14.60
N GLN A 22 -16.09 26.14 14.96
CA GLN A 22 -17.30 26.28 15.79
C GLN A 22 -18.57 25.85 15.05
N GLY A 23 -18.71 26.15 13.76
CA GLY A 23 -19.83 25.70 12.93
C GLY A 23 -19.86 24.18 12.68
N LEU A 24 -18.71 23.51 12.74
CA LEU A 24 -18.60 22.05 12.61
C LEU A 24 -19.13 21.30 13.85
N PHE A 25 -19.06 21.90 15.02
CA PHE A 25 -19.56 21.31 16.27
C PHE A 25 -20.99 21.72 16.59
N ASP A 26 -21.44 22.86 16.12
CA ASP A 26 -22.84 23.32 16.30
C ASP A 26 -23.87 22.47 15.54
N GLY A 27 -23.45 21.86 14.41
CA GLY A 27 -24.27 20.88 13.70
C GLY A 27 -24.40 19.51 14.38
N ALA A 28 -23.58 19.25 15.40
CA ALA A 28 -23.55 17.97 16.12
C ALA A 28 -24.50 17.93 17.34
N SER A 29 -25.13 19.04 17.69
CA SER A 29 -26.02 19.15 18.86
C SER A 29 -27.50 18.90 18.53
N GLY A 30 -27.86 18.57 17.30
CA GLY A 30 -29.21 18.08 16.94
C GLY A 30 -29.46 16.68 17.50
N PRO A 31 -30.70 16.37 17.98
CA PRO A 31 -31.06 14.99 18.27
C PRO A 31 -30.76 14.12 17.02
N LEU A 32 -30.12 12.98 17.27
CA LEU A 32 -29.88 11.97 16.19
C LEU A 32 -31.24 11.73 15.50
N PRO A 33 -31.30 11.78 14.16
CA PRO A 33 -32.54 11.52 13.47
C PRO A 33 -33.07 10.14 13.90
N ASP A 34 -34.29 10.10 14.41
CA ASP A 34 -34.99 8.87 14.83
C ASP A 34 -35.42 8.12 13.57
N ILE A 35 -34.40 7.69 12.81
CA ILE A 35 -34.63 7.01 11.55
C ILE A 35 -34.97 5.54 11.82
N GLY A 36 -34.35 4.91 12.81
CA GLY A 36 -34.58 3.52 13.19
C GLY A 36 -34.88 2.61 11.99
N TRP A 37 -35.84 1.72 12.14
CA TRP A 37 -36.33 0.86 11.04
C TRP A 37 -37.06 1.62 9.92
N ALA A 38 -37.50 2.86 10.18
CA ALA A 38 -38.15 3.70 9.15
C ALA A 38 -37.20 4.09 8.03
N GLY A 39 -35.89 4.10 8.26
CA GLY A 39 -34.86 4.33 7.22
C GLY A 39 -34.92 3.33 6.05
N PHE A 40 -35.44 2.14 6.28
CA PHE A 40 -35.65 1.16 5.18
C PHE A 40 -36.76 1.57 4.19
N ARG A 41 -37.57 2.58 4.51
CA ARG A 41 -38.60 3.11 3.59
C ARG A 41 -38.07 4.21 2.68
N ASP A 42 -36.92 4.80 3.04
CA ASP A 42 -36.24 5.78 2.19
C ASP A 42 -35.43 5.06 1.11
N THR A 43 -36.09 4.78 0.00
CA THR A 43 -35.48 4.09 -1.14
C THR A 43 -34.34 4.90 -1.78
N HIS A 44 -34.40 6.24 -1.71
CA HIS A 44 -33.36 7.10 -2.25
C HIS A 44 -32.07 6.98 -1.44
N PHE A 45 -32.17 7.06 -0.13
CA PHE A 45 -31.04 6.87 0.79
C PHE A 45 -30.39 5.49 0.61
N ILE A 46 -31.23 4.43 0.51
CA ILE A 46 -30.73 3.06 0.33
C ILE A 46 -29.97 2.93 -0.99
N LEU A 47 -30.54 3.43 -2.09
CA LEU A 47 -29.90 3.35 -3.42
C LEU A 47 -28.61 4.15 -3.48
N ASP A 48 -28.59 5.36 -2.92
CA ASP A 48 -27.39 6.20 -2.87
C ASP A 48 -26.28 5.54 -2.03
N SER A 49 -26.63 5.05 -0.84
CA SER A 49 -25.68 4.39 0.05
C SER A 49 -25.14 3.10 -0.57
N LEU A 50 -26.02 2.27 -1.15
CA LEU A 50 -25.61 1.05 -1.84
C LEU A 50 -24.73 1.36 -3.05
N GLY A 51 -25.08 2.40 -3.82
CA GLY A 51 -24.27 2.87 -4.95
C GLY A 51 -22.85 3.29 -4.51
N ALA A 52 -22.75 4.04 -3.41
CA ALA A 52 -21.47 4.45 -2.85
C ALA A 52 -20.62 3.26 -2.38
N LEU A 53 -21.25 2.28 -1.71
CA LEU A 53 -20.57 1.06 -1.24
C LEU A 53 -20.09 0.20 -2.42
N LEU A 54 -20.93 0.00 -3.44
CA LEU A 54 -20.55 -0.77 -4.63
C LEU A 54 -19.45 -0.07 -5.43
N LEU A 55 -19.52 1.25 -5.56
CA LEU A 55 -18.45 2.04 -6.17
C LEU A 55 -17.13 1.85 -5.42
N ALA A 56 -17.14 1.96 -4.10
CA ALA A 56 -15.94 1.79 -3.28
C ALA A 56 -15.33 0.39 -3.45
N ILE A 57 -16.16 -0.66 -3.44
CA ILE A 57 -15.74 -2.04 -3.71
C ILE A 57 -15.07 -2.14 -5.08
N GLY A 58 -15.67 -1.53 -6.10
CA GLY A 58 -15.11 -1.50 -7.46
C GLY A 58 -13.77 -0.79 -7.52
N LEU A 59 -13.64 0.38 -6.88
CA LEU A 59 -12.38 1.15 -6.82
C LEU A 59 -11.30 0.40 -6.03
N GLY A 60 -11.67 -0.25 -4.92
CA GLY A 60 -10.79 -1.13 -4.15
C GLY A 60 -10.29 -2.31 -4.99
N ALA A 61 -11.15 -2.91 -5.79
CA ALA A 61 -10.79 -3.99 -6.70
C ALA A 61 -9.82 -3.52 -7.81
N VAL A 62 -10.02 -2.32 -8.38
CA VAL A 62 -9.12 -1.73 -9.40
C VAL A 62 -7.69 -1.61 -8.86
N ILE A 63 -7.51 -1.16 -7.63
CA ILE A 63 -6.18 -1.07 -7.00
C ILE A 63 -5.69 -2.46 -6.57
N GLY A 64 -6.55 -3.32 -6.02
CA GLY A 64 -6.19 -4.65 -5.56
C GLY A 64 -5.67 -5.57 -6.67
N TYR A 65 -6.32 -5.51 -7.85
CA TYR A 65 -5.91 -6.28 -9.04
C TYR A 65 -5.00 -5.49 -9.99
N HIS A 66 -4.21 -4.57 -9.45
CA HIS A 66 -3.31 -3.76 -10.25
C HIS A 66 -2.26 -4.62 -10.98
N PRO A 67 -1.92 -4.32 -12.27
CA PRO A 67 -1.02 -5.15 -13.08
C PRO A 67 0.43 -5.21 -12.57
N THR A 68 0.83 -4.31 -11.66
CA THR A 68 2.15 -4.37 -11.00
C THR A 68 2.16 -5.27 -9.77
N THR A 69 0.98 -5.73 -9.30
CA THR A 69 0.92 -6.72 -8.23
C THR A 69 1.51 -8.02 -8.75
N PRO A 70 2.51 -8.63 -8.08
CA PRO A 70 3.15 -9.84 -8.55
C PRO A 70 2.10 -10.93 -8.75
N ARG A 71 2.13 -11.58 -9.93
CA ARG A 71 1.27 -12.75 -10.20
C ARG A 71 1.80 -14.01 -9.52
N THR A 72 3.06 -13.99 -9.14
CA THR A 72 3.72 -15.09 -8.45
C THR A 72 3.64 -14.81 -6.96
N VAL A 73 2.79 -15.53 -6.29
CA VAL A 73 2.59 -15.46 -4.83
C VAL A 73 3.67 -16.33 -4.20
N ASP A 74 4.67 -15.71 -3.58
CA ASP A 74 5.70 -16.45 -2.85
C ASP A 74 5.24 -16.79 -1.41
N LYS A 75 4.31 -16.01 -0.87
CA LYS A 75 3.72 -16.22 0.46
C LYS A 75 2.19 -16.31 0.36
N LEU A 76 1.60 -17.24 1.11
CA LEU A 76 0.13 -17.43 1.15
C LEU A 76 -0.63 -16.13 1.49
N HIS A 77 -0.01 -15.28 2.30
CA HIS A 77 -0.56 -13.98 2.71
C HIS A 77 -0.74 -13.00 1.54
N GLU A 78 0.13 -13.03 0.54
CA GLU A 78 0.06 -12.13 -0.63
C GLU A 78 -1.16 -12.43 -1.52
N ALA A 79 -1.64 -13.69 -1.51
CA ALA A 79 -2.81 -14.10 -2.29
C ALA A 79 -4.09 -13.42 -1.83
N ASP A 80 -4.18 -13.05 -0.55
CA ASP A 80 -5.37 -12.45 0.03
C ASP A 80 -5.36 -10.91 0.01
N MET A 81 -4.24 -10.29 -0.35
CA MET A 81 -4.10 -8.82 -0.38
C MET A 81 -5.18 -8.10 -1.20
N PRO A 82 -5.59 -8.56 -2.39
CA PRO A 82 -6.67 -7.90 -3.12
C PRO A 82 -7.99 -7.85 -2.35
N LYS A 83 -8.30 -8.90 -1.58
CA LYS A 83 -9.50 -8.95 -0.73
C LYS A 83 -9.40 -7.92 0.40
N VAL A 84 -8.21 -7.77 0.97
CA VAL A 84 -7.93 -6.77 2.02
C VAL A 84 -8.16 -5.36 1.48
N PHE A 85 -7.66 -5.02 0.30
CA PHE A 85 -7.89 -3.71 -0.32
C PHE A 85 -9.39 -3.42 -0.53
N ILE A 86 -10.15 -4.39 -1.01
CA ILE A 86 -11.60 -4.26 -1.20
C ILE A 86 -12.30 -4.00 0.15
N MET A 87 -11.93 -4.75 1.19
CA MET A 87 -12.50 -4.56 2.53
C MET A 87 -12.18 -3.19 3.12
N TYR A 88 -10.97 -2.68 2.93
CA TYR A 88 -10.60 -1.34 3.39
C TYR A 88 -11.33 -0.23 2.64
N ALA A 89 -11.53 -0.38 1.33
CA ALA A 89 -12.36 0.55 0.56
C ALA A 89 -13.82 0.54 1.06
N PHE A 90 -14.38 -0.64 1.33
CA PHE A 90 -15.72 -0.79 1.90
C PHE A 90 -15.83 -0.11 3.28
N ILE A 91 -14.88 -0.34 4.18
CA ILE A 91 -14.84 0.30 5.51
C ILE A 91 -14.78 1.82 5.35
N GLY A 92 -13.93 2.33 4.46
CA GLY A 92 -13.86 3.76 4.16
C GLY A 92 -15.22 4.32 3.74
N ALA A 93 -15.93 3.62 2.83
CA ALA A 93 -17.24 4.06 2.37
C ALA A 93 -18.30 4.04 3.48
N VAL A 94 -18.30 3.03 4.34
CA VAL A 94 -19.19 3.00 5.52
C VAL A 94 -18.98 4.22 6.41
N ILE A 95 -17.70 4.55 6.68
CA ILE A 95 -17.36 5.74 7.47
C ILE A 95 -17.86 7.01 6.75
N GLY A 96 -17.64 7.10 5.42
CA GLY A 96 -18.06 8.24 4.61
C GLY A 96 -19.59 8.45 4.64
N VAL A 97 -20.37 7.39 4.44
CA VAL A 97 -21.83 7.44 4.55
C VAL A 97 -22.26 7.87 5.94
N THR A 98 -21.63 7.31 6.98
CA THR A 98 -21.94 7.66 8.38
C THR A 98 -21.65 9.14 8.67
N VAL A 99 -20.51 9.67 8.19
CA VAL A 99 -20.17 11.09 8.34
C VAL A 99 -21.16 11.98 7.60
N ARG A 100 -21.57 11.59 6.38
CA ARG A 100 -22.52 12.34 5.58
C ARG A 100 -23.89 12.45 6.24
N GLU A 101 -24.37 11.37 6.83
CA GLU A 101 -25.75 11.29 7.38
C GLU A 101 -25.83 11.77 8.84
N PHE A 102 -24.83 11.44 9.66
CA PHE A 102 -24.88 11.66 11.09
C PHE A 102 -23.90 12.74 11.59
N GLY A 103 -23.16 13.35 10.67
CA GLY A 103 -22.21 14.39 10.98
C GLY A 103 -20.84 13.87 11.45
N MET A 104 -19.90 14.79 11.53
CA MET A 104 -18.48 14.49 11.75
C MET A 104 -18.18 13.80 13.08
N VAL A 105 -18.93 14.14 14.13
CA VAL A 105 -18.70 13.60 15.48
C VAL A 105 -18.87 12.10 15.53
N ILE A 106 -19.94 11.57 14.90
CA ILE A 106 -20.19 10.13 14.85
C ILE A 106 -19.16 9.46 13.95
N GLY A 107 -18.80 10.09 12.82
CA GLY A 107 -17.73 9.59 11.95
C GLY A 107 -16.40 9.45 12.69
N VAL A 108 -16.02 10.42 13.54
CA VAL A 108 -14.80 10.35 14.37
C VAL A 108 -14.88 9.20 15.38
N VAL A 109 -16.03 8.97 16.00
CA VAL A 109 -16.23 7.85 16.93
C VAL A 109 -16.07 6.51 16.21
N VAL A 110 -16.71 6.35 15.06
CA VAL A 110 -16.61 5.10 14.25
C VAL A 110 -15.17 4.87 13.78
N PHE A 111 -14.51 5.91 13.30
CA PHE A 111 -13.10 5.86 12.89
C PHE A 111 -12.18 5.56 14.08
N GLY A 112 -12.43 6.19 15.24
CA GLY A 112 -11.68 5.97 16.47
C GLY A 112 -11.79 4.54 16.98
N ILE A 113 -12.99 3.96 16.97
CA ILE A 113 -13.20 2.54 17.30
C ILE A 113 -12.46 1.63 16.31
N GLY A 114 -12.53 1.93 15.01
CA GLY A 114 -11.78 1.22 13.98
C GLY A 114 -10.27 1.29 14.20
N GLY A 115 -9.74 2.43 14.66
CA GLY A 115 -8.33 2.61 15.00
C GLY A 115 -7.93 1.88 16.30
N LEU A 116 -8.84 1.76 17.27
CA LEU A 116 -8.63 0.99 18.50
C LEU A 116 -8.63 -0.52 18.27
N ILE A 117 -9.50 -1.00 17.38
CA ILE A 117 -9.39 -2.33 16.80
C ILE A 117 -8.21 -2.25 15.83
N ARG A 118 -7.03 -2.17 16.37
CA ARG A 118 -5.77 -2.15 15.65
C ARG A 118 -5.82 -3.24 14.60
N PHE A 119 -6.16 -2.87 13.36
CA PHE A 119 -6.01 -3.73 12.20
C PHE A 119 -4.51 -4.02 12.09
N ARG A 120 -4.09 -5.02 12.82
CA ARG A 120 -2.75 -5.58 12.75
C ARG A 120 -2.66 -6.38 11.45
N THR A 121 -2.80 -5.67 10.35
CA THR A 121 -2.30 -6.18 9.10
C THR A 121 -0.78 -6.10 9.25
N ASP A 122 -0.15 -7.23 9.48
CA ASP A 122 1.29 -7.38 9.28
C ASP A 122 1.54 -7.21 7.77
N THR A 123 1.46 -5.95 7.33
CA THR A 123 1.87 -5.57 5.99
C THR A 123 3.39 -5.45 6.05
N ASP A 124 4.08 -6.51 5.66
CA ASP A 124 5.54 -6.56 5.61
C ASP A 124 6.12 -5.52 4.64
N SER A 125 5.27 -4.95 3.76
CA SER A 125 5.67 -4.01 2.72
C SER A 125 5.11 -2.60 2.93
N PRO A 126 5.96 -1.56 3.00
CA PRO A 126 5.54 -0.15 3.00
C PRO A 126 4.68 0.23 1.79
N ARG A 127 4.87 -0.45 0.66
CA ARG A 127 4.12 -0.30 -0.58
C ARG A 127 2.63 -0.64 -0.37
N ASP A 128 2.35 -1.77 0.25
CA ASP A 128 0.97 -2.23 0.45
C ASP A 128 0.25 -1.38 1.50
N THR A 129 0.98 -0.91 2.51
CA THR A 129 0.45 0.09 3.46
C THR A 129 0.01 1.37 2.74
N GLY A 130 0.80 1.88 1.80
CA GLY A 130 0.44 3.05 0.99
C GLY A 130 -0.82 2.81 0.16
N ARG A 131 -0.93 1.65 -0.47
CA ARG A 131 -2.13 1.25 -1.25
C ARG A 131 -3.37 1.13 -0.36
N LEU A 132 -3.24 0.56 0.85
CA LEU A 132 -4.34 0.46 1.83
C LEU A 132 -4.88 1.83 2.20
N ILE A 133 -4.01 2.80 2.48
CA ILE A 133 -4.41 4.17 2.79
C ILE A 133 -5.19 4.78 1.62
N VAL A 134 -4.68 4.63 0.40
CA VAL A 134 -5.32 5.19 -0.81
C VAL A 134 -6.71 4.60 -1.03
N VAL A 135 -6.88 3.27 -0.93
CA VAL A 135 -8.20 2.65 -1.14
C VAL A 135 -9.19 3.02 -0.05
N THR A 136 -8.73 3.15 1.21
CA THR A 136 -9.57 3.60 2.32
C THR A 136 -10.08 5.02 2.09
N LEU A 137 -9.19 5.92 1.65
CA LEU A 137 -9.56 7.30 1.32
C LEU A 137 -10.49 7.37 0.11
N ALA A 138 -10.26 6.57 -0.94
CA ALA A 138 -11.15 6.51 -2.09
C ALA A 138 -12.56 6.03 -1.69
N GLY A 139 -12.64 5.02 -0.82
CA GLY A 139 -13.90 4.56 -0.24
C GLY A 139 -14.58 5.65 0.58
N LEU A 140 -13.85 6.30 1.47
CA LEU A 140 -14.37 7.41 2.29
C LEU A 140 -14.96 8.53 1.42
N ILE A 141 -14.26 8.95 0.38
CA ILE A 141 -14.69 9.99 -0.56
C ILE A 141 -15.97 9.56 -1.29
N ALA A 142 -16.05 8.29 -1.72
CA ALA A 142 -17.26 7.73 -2.34
C ALA A 142 -18.45 7.76 -1.37
N GLY A 143 -18.24 7.36 -0.11
CA GLY A 143 -19.25 7.37 0.95
C GLY A 143 -19.74 8.77 1.31
N LEU A 144 -18.88 9.79 1.23
CA LEU A 144 -19.24 11.19 1.42
C LEU A 144 -20.14 11.75 0.29
N GLY A 145 -20.47 10.96 -0.73
CA GLY A 145 -21.28 11.39 -1.86
C GLY A 145 -20.51 12.14 -2.93
N LEU A 146 -19.21 11.94 -3.03
CA LEU A 146 -18.32 12.56 -4.02
C LEU A 146 -17.76 11.51 -5.01
N PRO A 147 -18.61 10.77 -5.76
CA PRO A 147 -18.18 9.64 -6.60
C PRO A 147 -17.17 10.06 -7.67
N HIS A 148 -17.35 11.23 -8.30
CA HIS A 148 -16.44 11.75 -9.30
C HIS A 148 -15.02 11.96 -8.74
N PHE A 149 -14.91 12.48 -7.52
CA PHE A 149 -13.62 12.71 -6.88
C PHE A 149 -12.97 11.39 -6.44
N ALA A 150 -13.74 10.42 -5.97
CA ALA A 150 -13.25 9.08 -5.66
C ALA A 150 -12.64 8.39 -6.90
N VAL A 151 -13.31 8.49 -8.06
CA VAL A 151 -12.82 7.93 -9.34
C VAL A 151 -11.53 8.63 -9.78
N ILE A 152 -11.47 9.97 -9.75
CA ILE A 152 -10.28 10.73 -10.11
C ILE A 152 -9.10 10.36 -9.19
N THR A 153 -9.33 10.32 -7.88
CA THR A 153 -8.29 9.94 -6.90
C THR A 153 -7.76 8.54 -7.18
N THR A 154 -8.65 7.59 -7.44
CA THR A 154 -8.26 6.20 -7.77
C THR A 154 -7.49 6.13 -9.09
N ALA A 155 -7.91 6.88 -10.11
CA ALA A 155 -7.21 6.92 -11.40
C ALA A 155 -5.80 7.50 -11.27
N VAL A 156 -5.64 8.60 -10.53
CA VAL A 156 -4.33 9.19 -10.25
C VAL A 156 -3.46 8.21 -9.46
N ALA A 157 -4.02 7.59 -8.42
CA ALA A 157 -3.30 6.60 -7.63
C ALA A 157 -2.86 5.39 -8.48
N PHE A 158 -3.73 4.90 -9.37
CA PHE A 158 -3.40 3.82 -10.30
C PHE A 158 -2.19 4.17 -11.18
N ILE A 159 -2.17 5.38 -11.74
CA ILE A 159 -1.05 5.87 -12.56
C ILE A 159 0.23 5.99 -11.72
N LEU A 160 0.14 6.52 -10.49
CA LEU A 160 1.29 6.66 -9.60
C LEU A 160 1.85 5.28 -9.21
N ILE A 161 1.00 4.32 -8.87
CA ILE A 161 1.42 2.94 -8.58
C ILE A 161 2.11 2.34 -9.81
N LEU A 162 1.55 2.52 -11.00
CA LEU A 162 2.16 2.04 -12.24
C LEU A 162 3.54 2.66 -12.49
N ALA A 163 3.71 3.94 -12.19
CA ALA A 163 4.97 4.65 -12.37
C ALA A 163 6.04 4.23 -11.34
N PHE A 164 5.67 4.14 -10.06
CA PHE A 164 6.63 3.85 -8.99
C PHE A 164 6.97 2.36 -8.87
N ASP A 165 5.99 1.48 -9.06
CA ASP A 165 6.16 0.04 -8.94
C ASP A 165 6.65 -0.63 -10.22
N SER A 166 7.13 0.16 -11.17
CA SER A 166 7.56 -0.36 -12.48
C SER A 166 8.84 -1.18 -12.44
N THR A 167 9.65 -1.05 -11.38
CA THR A 167 10.91 -1.78 -11.22
C THR A 167 10.96 -2.44 -9.84
N PRO A 168 10.67 -3.74 -9.76
CA PRO A 168 10.71 -4.46 -8.50
C PRO A 168 12.12 -4.45 -7.90
N VAL A 169 12.20 -4.25 -6.61
CA VAL A 169 13.41 -4.45 -5.82
C VAL A 169 13.44 -5.90 -5.38
N CYS A 170 14.50 -6.59 -5.70
CA CYS A 170 14.70 -7.98 -5.32
C CYS A 170 15.89 -8.09 -4.38
N ARG A 171 15.76 -8.97 -3.40
CA ARG A 171 16.87 -9.39 -2.54
C ARG A 171 17.18 -10.85 -2.83
N VAL A 172 18.45 -11.14 -3.07
CA VAL A 172 18.98 -12.50 -3.18
C VAL A 172 19.96 -12.74 -2.07
N LYS A 173 19.73 -13.79 -1.31
CA LYS A 173 20.65 -14.31 -0.29
C LYS A 173 21.35 -15.53 -0.86
N ILE A 174 22.65 -15.54 -0.82
CA ILE A 174 23.49 -16.65 -1.26
C ILE A 174 24.19 -17.19 -0.05
N GLU A 175 23.86 -18.38 0.36
CA GLU A 175 24.34 -19.04 1.56
C GLU A 175 25.31 -20.18 1.25
N GLN A 176 25.99 -20.69 2.28
CA GLN A 176 26.92 -21.83 2.18
C GLN A 176 28.12 -21.55 1.24
N LEU A 177 28.58 -20.29 1.19
CA LEU A 177 29.77 -19.93 0.43
C LEU A 177 31.05 -20.31 1.17
N PRO A 178 32.11 -20.73 0.46
CA PRO A 178 33.40 -21.01 1.07
C PRO A 178 33.95 -19.72 1.72
N LEU A 179 34.32 -19.81 3.01
CA LEU A 179 34.71 -18.67 3.83
C LEU A 179 36.00 -17.98 3.33
N ASP A 180 36.91 -18.77 2.78
CA ASP A 180 38.17 -18.34 2.21
C ASP A 180 38.04 -17.61 0.88
N ARG A 181 36.94 -17.84 0.13
CA ARG A 181 36.68 -17.27 -1.21
C ARG A 181 35.42 -16.39 -1.28
N ILE A 182 34.93 -15.91 -0.17
CA ILE A 182 33.66 -15.16 -0.12
C ILE A 182 33.70 -13.90 -1.02
N HIS A 183 34.85 -13.25 -1.14
CA HIS A 183 35.01 -12.08 -1.98
C HIS A 183 34.95 -12.44 -3.47
N GLU A 184 35.61 -13.50 -3.86
CA GLU A 184 35.63 -14.02 -5.23
C GLU A 184 34.25 -14.49 -5.66
N SER A 185 33.54 -15.22 -4.76
CA SER A 185 32.15 -15.61 -4.97
C SER A 185 31.24 -14.41 -5.14
N ALA A 186 31.34 -13.40 -4.27
CA ALA A 186 30.54 -12.18 -4.37
C ALA A 186 30.77 -11.44 -5.70
N ASP A 187 32.01 -11.35 -6.16
CA ASP A 187 32.36 -10.68 -7.41
C ASP A 187 31.82 -11.47 -8.63
N ALA A 188 31.83 -12.81 -8.58
CA ALA A 188 31.24 -13.66 -9.63
C ALA A 188 29.72 -13.43 -9.73
N TYR A 189 28.98 -13.46 -8.62
CA TYR A 189 27.54 -13.21 -8.61
C TYR A 189 27.20 -11.76 -9.01
N ARG A 190 28.02 -10.80 -8.60
CA ARG A 190 27.90 -9.40 -9.04
C ARG A 190 28.02 -9.28 -10.56
N ALA A 191 29.00 -9.95 -11.15
CA ALA A 191 29.20 -9.93 -12.60
C ALA A 191 27.98 -10.49 -13.35
N VAL A 192 27.38 -11.57 -12.86
CA VAL A 192 26.15 -12.15 -13.43
C VAL A 192 25.00 -11.15 -13.34
N LEU A 193 24.76 -10.53 -12.17
CA LEU A 193 23.69 -9.56 -11.99
C LEU A 193 23.85 -8.36 -12.92
N LEU A 194 25.05 -7.81 -13.02
CA LEU A 194 25.35 -6.68 -13.91
C LEU A 194 25.21 -7.07 -15.38
N GLY A 195 25.65 -8.28 -15.76
CA GLY A 195 25.53 -8.82 -17.12
C GLY A 195 24.08 -8.96 -17.57
N GLN A 196 23.16 -9.24 -16.65
CA GLN A 196 21.72 -9.28 -16.90
C GLN A 196 21.07 -7.87 -16.84
N GLY A 197 21.84 -6.80 -16.66
CA GLY A 197 21.35 -5.44 -16.61
C GLY A 197 20.66 -5.06 -15.29
N CYS A 198 20.84 -5.83 -14.22
CA CYS A 198 20.35 -5.50 -12.91
C CYS A 198 21.15 -4.34 -12.31
N ARG A 199 20.47 -3.42 -11.63
CA ARG A 199 21.13 -2.33 -10.90
C ARG A 199 21.28 -2.70 -9.43
N ILE A 200 22.48 -3.00 -9.00
CA ILE A 200 22.79 -3.30 -7.60
C ILE A 200 22.64 -2.03 -6.76
N LEU A 201 21.85 -2.11 -5.69
CA LEU A 201 21.64 -1.04 -4.72
C LEU A 201 22.53 -1.22 -3.51
N THR A 202 22.63 -2.45 -3.02
CA THR A 202 23.39 -2.77 -1.80
C THR A 202 23.96 -4.17 -1.92
N GLU A 203 25.14 -4.37 -1.35
CA GLU A 203 25.81 -5.65 -1.22
C GLU A 203 26.28 -5.80 0.22
N HIS A 204 25.87 -6.86 0.89
CA HIS A 204 26.29 -7.21 2.23
C HIS A 204 27.02 -8.54 2.23
N LYS A 205 28.29 -8.53 2.64
CA LYS A 205 29.11 -9.73 2.83
C LYS A 205 29.16 -10.07 4.32
N ILE A 206 28.59 -11.21 4.70
CA ILE A 206 28.57 -11.70 6.08
C ILE A 206 29.53 -12.89 6.16
N ALA A 207 30.82 -12.57 6.17
CA ALA A 207 31.89 -13.56 6.14
C ALA A 207 31.75 -14.67 7.21
N PRO A 208 31.42 -14.37 8.50
CA PRO A 208 31.31 -15.42 9.51
C PRO A 208 30.23 -16.47 9.23
N LYS A 209 29.24 -16.13 8.39
CA LYS A 209 28.12 -17.03 8.04
C LYS A 209 28.25 -17.64 6.64
N GLY A 210 29.32 -17.32 5.88
CA GLY A 210 29.45 -17.76 4.50
C GLY A 210 28.28 -17.26 3.63
N ARG A 211 27.80 -16.03 3.86
CA ARG A 211 26.61 -15.47 3.22
C ARG A 211 26.93 -14.16 2.53
N VAL A 212 26.35 -13.98 1.34
CA VAL A 212 26.35 -12.70 0.62
C VAL A 212 24.90 -12.35 0.27
N GLU A 213 24.50 -11.11 0.51
CA GLU A 213 23.17 -10.60 0.21
C GLU A 213 23.30 -9.48 -0.83
N PHE A 214 22.55 -9.58 -1.91
CA PHE A 214 22.43 -8.54 -2.92
C PHE A 214 21.02 -7.98 -2.92
N VAL A 215 20.90 -6.65 -2.81
CA VAL A 215 19.65 -5.92 -3.06
C VAL A 215 19.83 -5.19 -4.39
N PHE A 216 18.96 -5.47 -5.35
CA PHE A 216 19.06 -4.92 -6.70
C PHE A 216 17.70 -4.66 -7.31
N ARG A 217 17.68 -3.77 -8.32
CA ARG A 217 16.50 -3.55 -9.16
C ARG A 217 16.60 -4.39 -10.42
N MET A 218 15.55 -5.15 -10.68
CA MET A 218 15.45 -6.01 -11.85
C MET A 218 14.76 -5.26 -13.00
N PRO A 219 15.37 -5.20 -14.20
CA PRO A 219 14.72 -4.59 -15.36
C PRO A 219 13.54 -5.45 -15.83
N ARG A 220 12.46 -4.81 -16.32
CA ARG A 220 11.23 -5.48 -16.79
C ARG A 220 11.48 -6.58 -17.86
N ARG A 221 12.61 -6.54 -18.55
CA ARG A 221 12.95 -7.48 -19.63
C ARG A 221 13.48 -8.81 -19.12
N VAL A 222 13.93 -8.85 -17.86
CA VAL A 222 14.55 -10.04 -17.27
C VAL A 222 13.48 -10.79 -16.46
N ALA A 223 13.25 -12.04 -16.84
CA ALA A 223 12.39 -12.93 -16.07
C ALA A 223 13.17 -13.49 -14.87
N ARG A 224 12.53 -13.57 -13.69
CA ARG A 224 13.13 -14.12 -12.45
C ARG A 224 13.72 -15.51 -12.68
N ALA A 225 12.98 -16.38 -13.39
CA ALA A 225 13.44 -17.74 -13.70
C ALA A 225 14.73 -17.76 -14.52
N GLY A 226 14.87 -16.87 -15.51
CA GLY A 226 16.09 -16.73 -16.30
C GLY A 226 17.28 -16.23 -15.49
N LEU A 227 17.04 -15.25 -14.60
CA LEU A 227 18.07 -14.74 -13.71
C LEU A 227 18.49 -15.80 -12.69
N HIS A 228 17.55 -16.56 -12.13
CA HIS A 228 17.84 -17.67 -11.22
C HIS A 228 18.72 -18.75 -11.92
N ALA A 229 18.37 -19.12 -13.14
CA ALA A 229 19.18 -20.05 -13.93
C ALA A 229 20.60 -19.52 -14.15
N ALA A 230 20.75 -18.26 -14.54
CA ALA A 230 22.06 -17.64 -14.74
C ALA A 230 22.90 -17.57 -13.44
N LEU A 231 22.28 -17.34 -12.30
CA LEU A 231 22.96 -17.38 -11.00
C LEU A 231 23.36 -18.81 -10.60
N CYS A 232 22.57 -19.81 -10.97
CA CYS A 232 22.88 -21.23 -10.76
C CYS A 232 24.01 -21.76 -11.68
N GLU A 233 24.27 -21.09 -12.79
CA GLU A 233 25.37 -21.44 -13.73
C GLU A 233 26.75 -20.91 -13.26
N THR A 234 26.79 -20.18 -12.13
CA THR A 234 28.07 -19.74 -11.55
C THR A 234 28.96 -20.94 -11.24
N ALA A 235 30.29 -20.75 -11.35
CA ALA A 235 31.28 -21.81 -11.20
C ALA A 235 31.10 -22.63 -9.92
N LEU A 236 31.21 -23.94 -9.99
CA LEU A 236 31.01 -24.89 -8.88
C LEU A 236 31.80 -24.54 -7.62
N GLU A 237 33.00 -23.98 -7.76
CA GLU A 237 33.89 -23.61 -6.65
C GLU A 237 33.42 -22.38 -5.85
N THR A 238 32.55 -21.55 -6.45
CA THR A 238 32.02 -20.31 -5.87
C THR A 238 30.53 -20.37 -5.65
N ARG A 239 29.91 -21.52 -5.91
CA ARG A 239 28.46 -21.71 -5.87
C ARG A 239 27.96 -21.86 -4.45
N GLY A 240 26.89 -21.08 -4.10
CA GLY A 240 26.14 -21.19 -2.87
C GLY A 240 24.68 -21.57 -3.11
N GLU A 241 23.95 -21.76 -2.04
CA GLU A 241 22.50 -21.94 -2.05
C GLU A 241 21.83 -20.57 -2.21
N ILE A 242 20.93 -20.46 -3.20
CA ILE A 242 20.32 -19.19 -3.59
C ILE A 242 18.90 -19.12 -3.03
N ASP A 243 18.67 -18.21 -2.09
CA ASP A 243 17.36 -17.89 -1.55
C ASP A 243 16.89 -16.51 -2.04
N TRP A 244 15.63 -16.43 -2.46
CA TRP A 244 15.03 -15.24 -3.01
C TRP A 244 14.05 -14.61 -2.02
N GLU A 245 14.23 -13.32 -1.77
CA GLU A 245 13.29 -12.51 -1.02
C GLU A 245 12.88 -11.32 -1.93
N VAL A 246 11.62 -11.25 -2.28
CA VAL A 246 11.05 -10.18 -3.14
C VAL A 246 10.25 -9.25 -2.24
N GLU A 247 10.57 -7.95 -2.29
CA GLU A 247 9.78 -6.88 -1.66
C GLU A 247 8.80 -6.23 -2.63
#